data_2a0a2227a838026da8e7c571f4874ce0
#
_entry.id   2a0a2227a838026da8e7c571f4874ce0
#
_cell.length_a   1.000
_cell.length_b   1.000
_cell.length_c   1.000
_cell.angle_alpha   90.00
_cell.angle_beta   90.00
_cell.angle_gamma   90.00
#
_symmetry.space_group_name_H-M   'P 1'
#
loop_
_entity.id
_entity.type
_entity.pdbx_description
1 polymer ?
#
loop_
_entity_poly.entity_id
_entity_poly.type
_entity_poly.pdbx_seq_one_letter_code
_entity_poly.pdbx_strand_id
1 'polypeptide(L)'
;DILTHRFVSTLAVGRDADPAIADFVFELFNGTPSPGRGGWIRVLVDHLGPHHIGLKNLSVPTLVIGSQKDRLLPMASSRRIAASAPNLAKLVELPGGHCAILERPADVNGQLRWLIDTASQERRISS
;
A
#
# COMPACT_ATOMS: atom_id res chain seq x y z
N ASP A 1 12.11 15.13 -17.17
CA ASP A 1 13.52 14.88 -16.91
C ASP A 1 13.72 13.38 -16.61
N ILE A 2 14.65 12.75 -17.35
CA ILE A 2 14.97 11.31 -17.27
C ILE A 2 15.37 10.89 -15.84
N LEU A 3 16.08 11.74 -15.12
CA LEU A 3 16.51 11.46 -13.75
C LEU A 3 15.31 11.39 -12.80
N THR A 4 14.36 12.30 -12.92
CA THR A 4 13.14 12.31 -12.11
C THR A 4 12.27 11.09 -12.41
N HIS A 5 12.12 10.73 -13.68
CA HIS A 5 11.40 9.53 -14.08
C HIS A 5 12.02 8.27 -13.46
N ARG A 6 13.34 8.09 -13.59
CA ARG A 6 14.06 6.95 -13.01
C ARG A 6 13.98 6.91 -11.48
N PHE A 7 14.01 8.06 -10.84
CA PHE A 7 13.89 8.16 -9.39
C PHE A 7 12.50 7.73 -8.92
N VAL A 8 11.43 8.30 -9.48
CA VAL A 8 10.05 7.97 -9.14
C VAL A 8 9.76 6.49 -9.43
N SER A 9 10.11 6.01 -10.63
CA SER A 9 9.91 4.62 -11.03
C SER A 9 10.65 3.64 -10.11
N THR A 10 11.90 3.95 -9.75
CA THR A 10 12.70 3.07 -8.89
C THR A 10 12.15 2.96 -7.46
N LEU A 11 11.55 4.03 -6.94
CA LEU A 11 10.98 4.03 -5.60
C LEU A 11 9.57 3.42 -5.54
N ALA A 12 8.73 3.78 -6.52
CA ALA A 12 7.31 3.47 -6.48
C ALA A 12 6.96 2.13 -7.14
N VAL A 13 7.77 1.64 -8.07
CA VAL A 13 7.43 0.46 -8.87
C VAL A 13 8.50 -0.63 -8.71
N GLY A 14 8.09 -1.87 -8.71
CA GLY A 14 9.01 -3.02 -8.68
C GLY A 14 9.84 -3.11 -9.97
N ARG A 15 11.07 -3.63 -9.86
CA ARG A 15 11.98 -3.76 -11.01
C ARG A 15 11.46 -4.66 -12.12
N ASP A 16 10.60 -5.60 -11.76
CA ASP A 16 10.05 -6.61 -12.66
C ASP A 16 8.63 -6.23 -13.15
N ALA A 17 8.19 -5.00 -12.85
CA ALA A 17 6.90 -4.50 -13.28
C ALA A 17 6.92 -4.10 -14.77
N ASP A 18 5.73 -4.10 -15.39
CA ASP A 18 5.58 -3.58 -16.75
C ASP A 18 6.06 -2.11 -16.80
N PRO A 19 6.94 -1.76 -17.74
CA PRO A 19 7.40 -0.38 -17.93
C PRO A 19 6.26 0.64 -18.05
N ALA A 20 5.13 0.26 -18.65
CA ALA A 20 3.95 1.11 -18.76
C ALA A 20 3.39 1.57 -17.40
N ILE A 21 3.54 0.74 -16.36
CA ILE A 21 3.15 1.11 -14.99
C ILE A 21 4.07 2.21 -14.46
N ALA A 22 5.37 2.09 -14.71
CA ALA A 22 6.34 3.09 -14.29
C ALA A 22 6.08 4.45 -14.98
N ASP A 23 5.79 4.42 -16.28
CA ASP A 23 5.43 5.62 -17.05
C ASP A 23 4.15 6.26 -16.51
N PHE A 24 3.11 5.46 -16.27
CA PHE A 24 1.85 5.93 -15.71
C PHE A 24 2.02 6.57 -14.33
N VAL A 25 2.76 5.93 -13.43
CA VAL A 25 3.04 6.47 -12.09
C VAL A 25 3.83 7.78 -12.17
N PHE A 26 4.79 7.85 -13.11
CA PHE A 26 5.53 9.08 -13.34
C PHE A 26 4.64 10.21 -13.89
N GLU A 27 3.74 9.92 -14.82
CA GLU A 27 2.78 10.89 -15.35
C GLU A 27 1.86 11.44 -14.26
N LEU A 28 1.35 10.58 -13.37
CA LEU A 28 0.55 11.00 -12.21
C LEU A 28 1.34 11.93 -11.29
N PHE A 29 2.58 11.56 -10.98
CA PHE A 29 3.47 12.38 -10.16
C PHE A 29 3.76 13.73 -10.82
N ASN A 30 4.09 13.73 -12.11
CA ASN A 30 4.45 14.93 -12.85
C ASN A 30 3.25 15.84 -13.12
N GLY A 31 2.07 15.26 -13.33
CA GLY A 31 0.80 16.00 -13.48
C GLY A 31 0.31 16.69 -12.21
N THR A 32 0.81 16.28 -11.04
CA THR A 32 0.49 16.93 -9.77
C THR A 32 1.19 18.29 -9.68
N PRO A 33 0.46 19.41 -9.47
CA PRO A 33 1.06 20.74 -9.35
C PRO A 33 2.14 20.81 -8.27
N SER A 34 3.21 21.57 -8.51
CA SER A 34 4.35 21.68 -7.59
C SER A 34 4.00 22.03 -6.14
N PRO A 35 3.05 22.95 -5.87
CA PRO A 35 2.60 23.22 -4.49
C PRO A 35 1.98 21.99 -3.82
N GLY A 36 1.19 21.20 -4.56
CA GLY A 36 0.59 19.96 -4.07
C GLY A 36 1.66 18.91 -3.75
N ARG A 37 2.63 18.71 -4.63
CA ARG A 37 3.76 17.79 -4.39
C ARG A 37 4.56 18.17 -3.15
N GLY A 38 4.90 19.46 -3.00
CA GLY A 38 5.62 19.98 -1.83
C GLY A 38 4.82 19.83 -0.53
N GLY A 39 3.52 20.06 -0.59
CA GLY A 39 2.60 19.86 0.54
C GLY A 39 2.55 18.41 0.99
N TRP A 40 2.42 17.46 0.07
CA TRP A 40 2.42 16.03 0.37
C TRP A 40 3.74 15.57 0.99
N ILE A 41 4.88 15.98 0.43
CA ILE A 41 6.19 15.63 0.97
C ILE A 41 6.35 16.18 2.39
N ARG A 42 5.93 17.42 2.65
CA ARG A 42 5.96 18.01 3.99
C ARG A 42 5.11 17.21 4.98
N VAL A 43 3.86 16.90 4.63
CA VAL A 43 2.98 16.08 5.48
C VAL A 43 3.60 14.73 5.77
N LEU A 44 4.18 14.06 4.78
CA LEU A 44 4.88 12.78 4.99
C LEU A 44 6.05 12.93 5.96
N VAL A 45 6.91 13.93 5.75
CA VAL A 45 8.08 14.16 6.62
C VAL A 45 7.67 14.50 8.04
N ASP A 46 6.67 15.36 8.21
CA ASP A 46 6.19 15.80 9.53
C ASP A 46 5.50 14.66 10.30
N HIS A 47 4.95 13.66 9.61
CA HIS A 47 4.20 12.54 10.21
C HIS A 47 4.93 11.19 10.16
N LEU A 48 6.11 11.11 9.54
CA LEU A 48 7.00 9.93 9.56
C LEU A 48 7.71 9.73 10.92
N GLY A 49 7.20 10.31 11.98
CA GLY A 49 7.74 10.19 13.32
C GLY A 49 7.24 8.94 14.07
N PRO A 50 7.62 8.80 15.37
CA PRO A 50 7.19 7.69 16.22
C PRO A 50 5.71 7.73 16.60
N HIS A 51 4.96 8.72 16.15
CA HIS A 51 3.53 8.85 16.39
C HIS A 51 2.76 7.86 15.53
N HIS A 52 2.48 6.69 16.07
CA HIS A 52 1.68 5.68 15.38
C HIS A 52 0.20 5.98 15.59
N ILE A 53 -0.57 5.92 14.51
CA ILE A 53 -2.03 5.83 14.60
C ILE A 53 -2.35 4.56 15.38
N GLY A 54 -3.00 4.71 16.52
CA GLY A 54 -3.39 3.57 17.35
C GLY A 54 -4.49 2.75 16.64
N LEU A 55 -4.24 1.48 16.43
CA LEU A 55 -5.22 0.57 15.81
C LEU A 55 -6.15 -0.11 16.84
N LYS A 56 -6.05 0.24 18.12
CA LYS A 56 -6.77 -0.42 19.22
C LYS A 56 -8.29 -0.50 19.03
N ASN A 57 -8.86 0.47 18.34
CA ASN A 57 -10.30 0.56 18.09
C ASN A 57 -10.73 -0.02 16.73
N LEU A 58 -9.80 -0.63 15.98
CA LEU A 58 -10.08 -1.24 14.68
C LEU A 58 -10.70 -2.63 14.89
N SER A 59 -11.99 -2.67 15.16
CA SER A 59 -12.73 -3.91 15.48
C SER A 59 -13.20 -4.72 14.26
N VAL A 60 -13.17 -4.11 13.07
CA VAL A 60 -13.59 -4.78 11.84
C VAL A 60 -12.54 -5.78 11.35
N PRO A 61 -12.93 -6.86 10.65
CA PRO A 61 -12.00 -7.77 10.00
C PRO A 61 -11.03 -7.01 9.11
N THR A 62 -9.74 -7.17 9.35
CA THR A 62 -8.70 -6.37 8.72
C THR A 62 -7.77 -7.23 7.89
N LEU A 63 -7.62 -6.87 6.61
CA LEU A 63 -6.62 -7.43 5.70
C LEU A 63 -5.48 -6.43 5.54
N VAL A 64 -4.26 -6.87 5.77
CA VAL A 64 -3.05 -6.11 5.50
C VAL A 64 -2.35 -6.70 4.29
N ILE A 65 -2.08 -5.87 3.28
CA ILE A 65 -1.32 -6.28 2.09
C ILE A 65 -0.06 -5.42 2.03
N GLY A 66 1.09 -6.05 1.94
CA GLY A 66 2.37 -5.38 1.77
C GLY A 66 3.17 -6.00 0.63
N SER A 67 4.11 -5.24 0.07
CA SER A 67 4.97 -5.69 -1.02
C SER A 67 6.40 -5.92 -0.54
N GLN A 68 6.99 -7.04 -0.96
CA GLN A 68 8.32 -7.49 -0.50
C GLN A 68 9.46 -6.56 -0.96
N LYS A 69 9.29 -5.91 -2.11
CA LYS A 69 10.28 -5.01 -2.70
C LYS A 69 9.87 -3.54 -2.63
N ASP A 70 8.90 -3.20 -1.76
CA ASP A 70 8.50 -1.82 -1.51
C ASP A 70 9.65 -1.04 -0.88
N ARG A 71 10.10 0.01 -1.58
CA ARG A 71 11.20 0.86 -1.15
C ARG A 71 10.76 2.12 -0.43
N LEU A 72 9.48 2.48 -0.56
CA LEU A 72 8.88 3.61 0.15
C LEU A 72 8.38 3.20 1.53
N LEU A 73 7.63 2.11 1.60
CA LEU A 73 7.07 1.57 2.83
C LEU A 73 7.49 0.10 2.99
N PRO A 74 8.63 -0.15 3.64
CA PRO A 74 9.18 -1.50 3.75
C PRO A 74 8.20 -2.50 4.36
N MET A 75 8.26 -3.75 3.94
CA MET A 75 7.39 -4.84 4.41
C MET A 75 7.32 -4.95 5.94
N ALA A 76 8.40 -4.57 6.64
CA ALA A 76 8.43 -4.49 8.09
C ALA A 76 7.35 -3.56 8.67
N SER A 77 6.96 -2.50 7.95
CA SER A 77 5.87 -1.60 8.36
C SER A 77 4.52 -2.29 8.26
N SER A 78 4.26 -3.03 7.19
CA SER A 78 3.04 -3.83 7.03
C SER A 78 2.93 -4.93 8.10
N ARG A 79 4.03 -5.59 8.43
CA ARG A 79 4.09 -6.58 9.53
C ARG A 79 3.78 -5.95 10.88
N ARG A 80 4.27 -4.73 11.16
CA ARG A 80 3.94 -4.00 12.41
C ARG A 80 2.47 -3.63 12.48
N ILE A 81 1.89 -3.16 11.38
CA ILE A 81 0.45 -2.89 11.28
C ILE A 81 -0.34 -4.16 11.57
N ALA A 82 0.00 -5.28 10.92
CA ALA A 82 -0.65 -6.55 11.15
C ALA A 82 -0.55 -7.01 12.62
N ALA A 83 0.63 -6.88 13.23
CA ALA A 83 0.84 -7.24 14.63
C ALA A 83 0.05 -6.35 15.61
N SER A 84 -0.35 -5.14 15.19
CA SER A 84 -1.08 -4.18 16.01
C SER A 84 -2.59 -4.18 15.76
N ALA A 85 -3.07 -4.85 14.71
CA ALA A 85 -4.48 -4.92 14.35
C ALA A 85 -5.20 -5.94 15.23
N PRO A 86 -6.16 -5.53 16.09
CA PRO A 86 -6.81 -6.43 17.05
C PRO A 86 -7.69 -7.49 16.38
N ASN A 87 -8.20 -7.22 15.19
CA ASN A 87 -9.00 -8.16 14.39
C ASN A 87 -8.35 -8.39 13.02
N LEU A 88 -7.09 -8.83 13.05
CA LEU A 88 -6.37 -9.21 11.83
C LEU A 88 -6.96 -10.49 11.23
N ALA A 89 -7.57 -10.36 10.06
CA ALA A 89 -8.05 -11.51 9.29
C ALA A 89 -6.89 -12.17 8.52
N LYS A 90 -6.01 -11.36 7.91
CA LYS A 90 -4.88 -11.88 7.14
C LYS A 90 -3.79 -10.83 6.91
N LEU A 91 -2.54 -11.27 6.88
CA LEU A 91 -1.41 -10.54 6.30
C LEU A 91 -0.99 -11.23 5.00
N VAL A 92 -0.87 -10.46 3.93
CA VAL A 92 -0.42 -10.94 2.61
C VAL A 92 0.83 -10.17 2.19
N GLU A 93 1.86 -10.92 1.81
CA GLU A 93 3.10 -10.38 1.27
C GLU A 93 3.15 -10.67 -0.24
N LEU A 94 3.00 -9.64 -1.06
CA LEU A 94 3.06 -9.76 -2.52
C LEU A 94 4.47 -9.49 -3.04
N PRO A 95 4.88 -10.13 -4.13
CA PRO A 95 6.05 -9.68 -4.87
C PRO A 95 5.75 -8.31 -5.52
N GLY A 96 6.78 -7.50 -5.72
CA GLY A 96 6.62 -6.20 -6.40
C GLY A 96 6.96 -5.01 -5.51
N GLY A 97 6.71 -3.80 -6.04
CA GLY A 97 7.03 -2.52 -5.43
C GLY A 97 5.85 -1.91 -4.66
N HIS A 98 5.91 -0.59 -4.51
CA HIS A 98 4.92 0.16 -3.73
C HIS A 98 3.52 0.17 -4.39
N CYS A 99 3.47 0.14 -5.73
CA CYS A 99 2.22 0.19 -6.48
C CYS A 99 1.60 -1.21 -6.72
N ALA A 100 1.51 -2.05 -5.69
CA ALA A 100 0.98 -3.42 -5.79
C ALA A 100 -0.38 -3.50 -6.49
N ILE A 101 -1.26 -2.53 -6.31
CA ILE A 101 -2.58 -2.48 -6.99
C ILE A 101 -2.48 -2.38 -8.51
N LEU A 102 -1.40 -1.81 -9.03
CA LEU A 102 -1.11 -1.70 -10.46
C LEU A 102 -0.25 -2.86 -10.94
N GLU A 103 0.72 -3.27 -10.14
CA GLU A 103 1.68 -4.32 -10.49
C GLU A 103 1.08 -5.74 -10.39
N ARG A 104 0.12 -5.94 -9.49
CA ARG A 104 -0.49 -7.23 -9.13
C ARG A 104 -2.01 -7.12 -8.94
N PRO A 105 -2.75 -6.56 -9.90
CA PRO A 105 -4.19 -6.30 -9.71
C PRO A 105 -5.00 -7.57 -9.45
N ALA A 106 -4.66 -8.69 -10.10
CA ALA A 106 -5.37 -9.95 -9.90
C ALA A 106 -5.18 -10.49 -8.47
N ASP A 107 -3.95 -10.42 -7.93
CA ASP A 107 -3.64 -10.88 -6.58
C ASP A 107 -4.35 -9.99 -5.55
N VAL A 108 -4.25 -8.67 -5.69
CA VAL A 108 -4.92 -7.72 -4.78
C VAL A 108 -6.43 -7.90 -4.81
N ASN A 109 -7.05 -7.97 -5.99
CA ASN A 109 -8.48 -8.17 -6.13
C ASN A 109 -8.94 -9.52 -5.56
N GLY A 110 -8.14 -10.56 -5.71
CA GLY A 110 -8.40 -11.87 -5.09
C GLY A 110 -8.46 -11.79 -3.56
N GLN A 111 -7.53 -11.07 -2.95
CA GLN A 111 -7.52 -10.89 -1.50
C GLN A 111 -8.68 -10.02 -1.00
N LEU A 112 -9.08 -9.00 -1.76
CA LEU A 112 -10.23 -8.16 -1.43
C LEU A 112 -11.54 -8.96 -1.48
N ARG A 113 -11.74 -9.78 -2.51
CA ARG A 113 -12.91 -10.68 -2.60
C ARG A 113 -12.95 -11.64 -1.42
N TRP A 114 -11.80 -12.27 -1.12
CA TRP A 114 -11.69 -13.17 0.03
C TRP A 114 -12.11 -12.48 1.34
N LEU A 115 -11.67 -11.23 1.59
CA LEU A 115 -12.04 -10.49 2.79
C LEU A 115 -13.55 -10.21 2.84
N ILE A 116 -14.14 -9.79 1.72
CA ILE A 116 -15.59 -9.50 1.60
C ILE A 116 -16.40 -10.75 1.91
N ASP A 117 -16.02 -11.89 1.33
CA ASP A 117 -16.73 -13.16 1.51
C ASP A 117 -16.64 -13.62 2.96
N THR A 118 -15.45 -13.56 3.56
CA THR A 118 -15.20 -13.93 4.96
C THR A 118 -16.03 -13.07 5.92
N ALA A 119 -15.96 -11.74 5.79
CA ALA A 119 -16.72 -10.81 6.63
C ALA A 119 -18.24 -10.94 6.47
N SER A 120 -18.69 -11.35 5.29
CA SER A 120 -20.12 -11.59 5.01
C SER A 120 -20.62 -12.89 5.67
N GLN A 121 -19.78 -13.92 5.73
CA GLN A 121 -20.10 -15.19 6.40
C GLN A 121 -20.17 -15.00 7.92
N GLU A 122 -19.20 -14.29 8.52
CA GLU A 122 -19.21 -14.00 9.96
C GLU A 122 -20.48 -13.27 10.41
N ARG A 123 -20.96 -12.29 9.63
CA ARG A 123 -22.20 -11.58 9.91
C ARG A 123 -23.43 -12.49 9.90
N ARG A 124 -23.47 -13.48 8.98
CA ARG A 124 -24.61 -14.42 8.88
C ARG A 124 -24.66 -15.41 10.04
N ILE A 125 -23.54 -15.71 10.66
CA ILE A 125 -23.46 -16.65 11.80
C ILE A 125 -23.81 -15.91 13.12
N SER A 126 -23.58 -14.59 13.16
CA SER A 126 -23.81 -13.75 14.36
C SER A 126 -25.21 -13.15 14.44
N SER A 127 -26.08 -13.39 13.45
CA SER A 127 -27.47 -12.95 13.39
C SER A 127 -28.45 -14.12 13.56
#